data_e29a5e2d6412498a7742561d24a7a637
#
_entry.id   e29a5e2d6412498a7742561d24a7a637
#
_cell.length_a   1.000
_cell.length_b   1.000
_cell.length_c   1.000
_cell.angle_alpha   90.00
_cell.angle_beta   90.00
_cell.angle_gamma   90.00
#
_symmetry.space_group_name_H-M   'P 1'
#
loop_
_entity.id
_entity.type
_entity.pdbx_description
1 polymer ?
#
loop_
_entity_poly.entity_id
_entity_poly.type
_entity_poly.pdbx_seq_one_letter_code
_entity_poly.pdbx_strand_id
1 'polypeptide(L)'
;MITTAFIVEYNPFHNGHKLHLEKSKQITNATHCIGIMSGNFIQRGGPALFDKWHRAALAVKNGVDLVIELPVLFASQSSEIFAKGSISILNQLNMVDNLVFGSESNDVESLLMASELLANESELLSNSIKENLKLGIPYPKARENALKAISKVDLSTTSNDILGLEYTKQLILQKSSIKPHTIKRTGSTYNSLDLVGQICSATAIREQLKTTLDINLQNFVPLPTYAMLEELVKLDKIIHDESFFEFIRYNIICNLDRLSDIFDVNEGLHNKIYKAALTSSTLDELASSIKSKRFTYTRIKRILFNILLEITKSDMNIIINTTSPAPYVRVLAFNQKGTELLNLMKKTSSIPIINKVSAFTPETELQRLNFNYDTKATRIYNLINRTSKKAFDLGSNLDQDYYKSPVFIK
;
A
#
# COMPACT_ATOMS: atom_id res chain seq x y z
N MET A 1 -4.47 8.33 26.90
CA MET A 1 -3.82 8.37 25.57
C MET A 1 -4.92 8.09 24.56
N ILE A 2 -5.03 8.89 23.50
CA ILE A 2 -5.94 8.63 22.38
C ILE A 2 -5.06 8.40 21.16
N THR A 3 -5.11 7.18 20.63
CA THR A 3 -4.26 6.73 19.52
C THR A 3 -5.07 6.67 18.22
N THR A 4 -4.64 7.43 17.21
CA THR A 4 -5.26 7.43 15.89
C THR A 4 -4.32 6.85 14.85
N ALA A 5 -4.82 5.93 14.04
CA ALA A 5 -4.07 5.25 13.00
C ALA A 5 -4.43 5.76 11.60
N PHE A 6 -3.46 5.67 10.71
CA PHE A 6 -3.57 5.93 9.27
C PHE A 6 -2.97 4.77 8.49
N ILE A 7 -3.62 4.41 7.39
CA ILE A 7 -3.08 3.44 6.43
C ILE A 7 -2.62 4.23 5.22
N VAL A 8 -1.32 4.20 4.90
CA VAL A 8 -0.69 5.18 4.03
C VAL A 8 0.38 4.58 3.10
N GLU A 9 0.70 5.29 2.04
CA GLU A 9 1.85 5.01 1.18
C GLU A 9 2.91 6.11 1.27
N TYR A 10 2.47 7.37 1.39
CA TYR A 10 3.35 8.56 1.41
C TYR A 10 4.40 8.54 0.28
N ASN A 11 3.92 8.47 -0.93
CA ASN A 11 4.74 8.23 -2.12
C ASN A 11 4.69 9.36 -3.17
N PRO A 12 5.27 10.57 -2.87
CA PRO A 12 5.84 11.02 -1.61
C PRO A 12 4.81 11.62 -0.65
N PHE A 13 5.24 12.01 0.56
CA PHE A 13 4.43 12.81 1.49
C PHE A 13 4.25 14.22 0.92
N HIS A 14 3.01 14.71 0.83
CA HIS A 14 2.66 16.00 0.23
C HIS A 14 1.68 16.79 1.11
N ASN A 15 1.37 18.05 0.74
CA ASN A 15 0.50 18.93 1.53
C ASN A 15 -0.88 18.35 1.82
N GLY A 16 -1.45 17.57 0.89
CA GLY A 16 -2.71 16.87 1.13
C GLY A 16 -2.62 15.84 2.28
N HIS A 17 -1.49 15.15 2.42
CA HIS A 17 -1.25 14.23 3.54
C HIS A 17 -1.09 15.00 4.86
N LYS A 18 -0.40 16.15 4.84
CA LYS A 18 -0.26 17.02 6.02
C LYS A 18 -1.62 17.51 6.50
N LEU A 19 -2.44 18.03 5.58
CA LEU A 19 -3.80 18.48 5.90
C LEU A 19 -4.67 17.35 6.46
N HIS A 20 -4.58 16.14 5.86
CA HIS A 20 -5.28 14.96 6.36
C HIS A 20 -4.85 14.62 7.80
N LEU A 21 -3.56 14.59 8.07
CA LEU A 21 -3.02 14.30 9.41
C LEU A 21 -3.49 15.33 10.45
N GLU A 22 -3.42 16.62 10.14
CA GLU A 22 -3.85 17.71 11.04
C GLU A 22 -5.35 17.64 11.35
N LYS A 23 -6.20 17.49 10.32
CA LYS A 23 -7.64 17.33 10.51
C LYS A 23 -7.98 16.05 11.29
N SER A 24 -7.28 14.96 11.04
CA SER A 24 -7.49 13.71 11.76
C SER A 24 -7.22 13.85 13.25
N LYS A 25 -6.13 14.53 13.62
CA LYS A 25 -5.82 14.84 15.03
C LYS A 25 -6.93 15.66 15.69
N GLN A 26 -7.51 16.61 14.96
CA GLN A 26 -8.59 17.47 15.47
C GLN A 26 -9.89 16.68 15.70
N ILE A 27 -10.36 15.89 14.72
CA ILE A 27 -11.65 15.20 14.82
C ILE A 27 -11.64 14.06 15.83
N THR A 28 -10.48 13.46 16.08
CA THR A 28 -10.33 12.34 17.04
C THR A 28 -9.76 12.77 18.39
N ASN A 29 -9.38 14.03 18.57
CA ASN A 29 -8.61 14.52 19.71
C ASN A 29 -7.36 13.66 19.97
N ALA A 30 -6.69 13.21 18.90
CA ALA A 30 -5.55 12.31 19.00
C ALA A 30 -4.37 12.94 19.73
N THR A 31 -3.86 12.24 20.73
CA THR A 31 -2.60 12.57 21.39
C THR A 31 -1.41 11.94 20.71
N HIS A 32 -1.63 10.77 20.07
CA HIS A 32 -0.62 9.96 19.39
C HIS A 32 -1.13 9.46 18.04
N CYS A 33 -0.22 9.32 17.08
CA CYS A 33 -0.51 8.94 15.70
C CYS A 33 0.37 7.80 15.21
N ILE A 34 -0.24 6.75 14.65
CA ILE A 34 0.44 5.60 14.03
C ILE A 34 0.16 5.55 12.55
N GLY A 35 1.21 5.44 11.72
CA GLY A 35 1.09 5.16 10.30
C GLY A 35 1.41 3.69 9.98
N ILE A 36 0.46 2.93 9.40
CA ILE A 36 0.76 1.67 8.74
C ILE A 36 1.11 2.00 7.29
N MET A 37 2.35 1.76 6.90
CA MET A 37 2.88 2.24 5.63
C MET A 37 3.40 1.09 4.75
N SER A 38 3.01 1.08 3.48
CA SER A 38 3.59 0.17 2.48
C SER A 38 5.12 0.24 2.48
N GLY A 39 5.76 -0.92 2.40
CA GLY A 39 7.21 -1.04 2.27
C GLY A 39 7.73 -0.47 0.95
N ASN A 40 8.69 -1.13 0.33
CA ASN A 40 9.29 -0.66 -0.93
C ASN A 40 8.40 -0.86 -2.17
N PHE A 41 7.34 -1.66 -2.08
CA PHE A 41 6.32 -1.84 -3.11
C PHE A 41 4.95 -1.42 -2.59
N ILE A 42 4.12 -0.86 -3.49
CA ILE A 42 2.89 -0.17 -3.14
C ILE A 42 1.66 -0.84 -3.75
N GLN A 43 0.48 -0.52 -3.23
CA GLN A 43 -0.82 -1.13 -3.55
C GLN A 43 -1.18 -1.06 -5.04
N ARG A 44 -0.73 -0.05 -5.75
CA ARG A 44 -1.04 0.11 -7.18
C ARG A 44 -0.22 -0.78 -8.11
N GLY A 45 0.66 -1.62 -7.56
CA GLY A 45 1.54 -2.49 -8.33
C GLY A 45 2.70 -1.70 -8.91
N GLY A 46 3.71 -1.49 -8.09
CA GLY A 46 4.93 -0.79 -8.47
C GLY A 46 5.83 -0.52 -7.28
N PRO A 47 7.05 -0.02 -7.52
CA PRO A 47 7.93 0.43 -6.47
C PRO A 47 7.45 1.76 -5.89
N ALA A 48 7.83 2.04 -4.67
CA ALA A 48 7.79 3.38 -4.14
C ALA A 48 8.88 4.25 -4.78
N LEU A 49 8.65 5.56 -4.88
CA LEU A 49 9.54 6.53 -5.51
C LEU A 49 10.96 6.54 -4.90
N PHE A 50 11.05 6.30 -3.61
CA PHE A 50 12.26 6.08 -2.84
C PHE A 50 12.00 5.16 -1.65
N ASP A 51 13.04 4.67 -1.00
CA ASP A 51 12.95 3.57 -0.05
C ASP A 51 12.04 3.87 1.15
N LYS A 52 11.61 2.81 1.81
CA LYS A 52 10.70 2.84 2.96
C LYS A 52 11.25 3.64 4.15
N TRP A 53 12.57 3.65 4.35
CA TRP A 53 13.21 4.32 5.48
C TRP A 53 13.12 5.85 5.35
N HIS A 54 13.41 6.38 4.15
CA HIS A 54 13.26 7.80 3.87
C HIS A 54 11.79 8.23 3.95
N ARG A 55 10.85 7.42 3.42
CA ARG A 55 9.40 7.73 3.49
C ARG A 55 8.90 7.73 4.93
N ALA A 56 9.32 6.75 5.75
CA ALA A 56 8.97 6.68 7.16
C ALA A 56 9.55 7.87 7.95
N ALA A 57 10.80 8.23 7.72
CA ALA A 57 11.41 9.41 8.34
C ALA A 57 10.67 10.71 7.97
N LEU A 58 10.24 10.86 6.71
CA LEU A 58 9.43 11.99 6.28
C LEU A 58 8.07 12.03 6.96
N ALA A 59 7.41 10.89 7.10
CA ALA A 59 6.14 10.82 7.83
C ALA A 59 6.29 11.33 9.26
N VAL A 60 7.35 10.90 9.97
CA VAL A 60 7.61 11.35 11.34
C VAL A 60 7.99 12.83 11.38
N LYS A 61 8.85 13.32 10.48
CA LYS A 61 9.18 14.76 10.37
C LYS A 61 7.96 15.64 10.11
N ASN A 62 6.91 15.08 9.52
CA ASN A 62 5.66 15.79 9.23
C ASN A 62 4.55 15.53 10.27
N GLY A 63 4.87 14.86 11.40
CA GLY A 63 3.99 14.81 12.56
C GLY A 63 3.28 13.48 12.82
N VAL A 64 3.64 12.39 12.14
CA VAL A 64 3.30 11.02 12.55
C VAL A 64 4.26 10.62 13.67
N ASP A 65 3.79 9.91 14.71
CA ASP A 65 4.63 9.60 15.86
C ASP A 65 5.35 8.26 15.71
N LEU A 66 4.72 7.29 15.07
CA LEU A 66 5.25 5.95 14.82
C LEU A 66 4.84 5.46 13.44
N VAL A 67 5.79 4.93 12.69
CA VAL A 67 5.55 4.30 11.37
C VAL A 67 5.91 2.83 11.43
N ILE A 68 4.94 1.98 11.05
CA ILE A 68 5.02 0.53 11.00
C ILE A 68 4.93 0.09 9.53
N GLU A 69 5.75 -0.86 9.12
CA GLU A 69 5.71 -1.42 7.78
C GLU A 69 4.51 -2.36 7.60
N LEU A 70 3.76 -2.17 6.52
CA LEU A 70 2.81 -3.15 6.04
C LEU A 70 3.58 -4.18 5.19
N PRO A 71 3.56 -5.48 5.56
CA PRO A 71 4.27 -6.51 4.80
C PRO A 71 3.85 -6.56 3.33
N VAL A 72 4.80 -6.87 2.45
CA VAL A 72 4.62 -6.75 1.00
C VAL A 72 3.50 -7.65 0.45
N LEU A 73 3.25 -8.80 1.08
CA LEU A 73 2.14 -9.68 0.72
C LEU A 73 0.76 -9.05 0.88
N PHE A 74 0.65 -7.96 1.66
CA PHE A 74 -0.54 -7.12 1.76
C PHE A 74 -0.38 -5.83 0.96
N ALA A 75 0.78 -5.20 1.08
CA ALA A 75 1.03 -3.86 0.56
C ALA A 75 0.91 -3.75 -0.97
N SER A 76 1.27 -4.81 -1.71
CA SER A 76 1.27 -4.83 -3.18
C SER A 76 0.03 -5.48 -3.80
N GLN A 77 -1.07 -5.65 -3.06
CA GLN A 77 -2.23 -6.41 -3.51
C GLN A 77 -3.50 -5.56 -3.70
N SER A 78 -4.64 -6.23 -3.91
CA SER A 78 -5.95 -5.57 -4.03
C SER A 78 -6.31 -4.79 -2.76
N SER A 79 -7.26 -3.84 -2.88
CA SER A 79 -7.74 -3.06 -1.73
C SER A 79 -8.24 -3.96 -0.58
N GLU A 80 -8.83 -5.10 -0.90
CA GLU A 80 -9.31 -6.07 0.09
C GLU A 80 -8.17 -6.67 0.91
N ILE A 81 -7.13 -7.18 0.25
CA ILE A 81 -5.97 -7.81 0.91
C ILE A 81 -5.14 -6.74 1.65
N PHE A 82 -5.00 -5.56 1.04
CA PHE A 82 -4.34 -4.41 1.65
C PHE A 82 -5.03 -3.98 2.96
N ALA A 83 -6.35 -3.86 2.93
CA ALA A 83 -7.15 -3.54 4.11
C ALA A 83 -7.06 -4.65 5.16
N LYS A 84 -7.16 -5.92 4.74
CA LYS A 84 -7.09 -7.08 5.62
C LYS A 84 -5.81 -7.09 6.46
N GLY A 85 -4.65 -6.94 5.82
CA GLY A 85 -3.36 -6.90 6.52
C GLY A 85 -3.23 -5.68 7.42
N SER A 86 -3.62 -4.51 6.93
CA SER A 86 -3.52 -3.26 7.69
C SER A 86 -4.37 -3.28 8.96
N ILE A 87 -5.64 -3.68 8.85
CA ILE A 87 -6.54 -3.78 10.01
C ILE A 87 -6.08 -4.88 10.97
N SER A 88 -5.57 -6.00 10.43
CA SER A 88 -5.03 -7.07 11.28
C SER A 88 -3.85 -6.59 12.14
N ILE A 89 -2.92 -5.81 11.59
CA ILE A 89 -1.83 -5.22 12.36
C ILE A 89 -2.41 -4.28 13.43
N LEU A 90 -3.30 -3.36 13.07
CA LEU A 90 -3.87 -2.40 14.01
C LEU A 90 -4.60 -3.07 15.16
N ASN A 91 -5.38 -4.12 14.90
CA ASN A 91 -6.08 -4.90 15.92
C ASN A 91 -5.10 -5.57 16.90
N GLN A 92 -4.03 -6.19 16.35
CA GLN A 92 -3.06 -6.92 17.18
C GLN A 92 -2.21 -6.00 18.07
N LEU A 93 -2.19 -4.68 17.82
CA LEU A 93 -1.58 -3.70 18.73
C LEU A 93 -2.34 -3.56 20.05
N ASN A 94 -3.66 -3.78 20.05
CA ASN A 94 -4.56 -3.65 21.19
C ASN A 94 -4.48 -2.28 21.93
N MET A 95 -4.24 -1.20 21.16
CA MET A 95 -4.06 0.15 21.71
C MET A 95 -4.48 1.27 20.75
N VAL A 96 -5.15 0.92 19.65
CA VAL A 96 -5.62 1.89 18.67
C VAL A 96 -7.09 2.18 18.87
N ASP A 97 -7.44 3.45 19.05
CA ASP A 97 -8.82 3.89 19.29
C ASP A 97 -9.55 4.23 17.99
N ASN A 98 -8.84 4.88 17.05
CA ASN A 98 -9.45 5.43 15.84
C ASN A 98 -8.64 5.07 14.60
N LEU A 99 -9.34 4.85 13.48
CA LEU A 99 -8.79 4.79 12.13
C LEU A 99 -9.37 5.94 11.31
N VAL A 100 -8.52 6.80 10.75
CA VAL A 100 -8.97 7.90 9.89
C VAL A 100 -8.43 7.70 8.47
N PHE A 101 -9.31 7.85 7.49
CA PHE A 101 -8.97 7.77 6.07
C PHE A 101 -9.68 8.84 5.23
N GLY A 102 -9.07 9.17 4.09
CA GLY A 102 -9.69 10.08 3.13
C GLY A 102 -10.81 9.40 2.36
N SER A 103 -11.89 10.10 2.11
CA SER A 103 -13.05 9.64 1.36
C SER A 103 -13.55 10.75 0.43
N GLU A 104 -14.00 10.42 -0.75
CA GLU A 104 -14.62 11.36 -1.66
C GLU A 104 -16.06 11.67 -1.24
N SER A 105 -16.81 10.66 -0.80
CA SER A 105 -18.16 10.81 -0.28
C SER A 105 -18.19 11.48 1.09
N ASN A 106 -17.22 11.19 1.94
CA ASN A 106 -17.14 11.60 3.34
C ASN A 106 -18.35 11.11 4.17
N ASP A 107 -18.85 9.93 3.86
CA ASP A 107 -20.01 9.32 4.50
C ASP A 107 -19.61 7.97 5.12
N VAL A 108 -19.14 8.01 6.36
CA VAL A 108 -18.70 6.81 7.09
C VAL A 108 -19.87 5.89 7.42
N GLU A 109 -21.07 6.43 7.63
CA GLU A 109 -22.26 5.64 7.96
C GLU A 109 -22.68 4.76 6.79
N SER A 110 -22.78 5.34 5.58
CA SER A 110 -23.04 4.56 4.36
C SER A 110 -21.97 3.51 4.09
N LEU A 111 -20.69 3.82 4.35
CA LEU A 111 -19.61 2.83 4.24
C LEU A 111 -19.77 1.69 5.24
N LEU A 112 -20.14 1.96 6.50
CA LEU A 112 -20.39 0.94 7.52
C LEU A 112 -21.59 0.07 7.16
N MET A 113 -22.74 0.67 6.75
CA MET A 113 -23.93 -0.07 6.33
C MET A 113 -23.62 -1.03 5.17
N ALA A 114 -22.92 -0.55 4.15
CA ALA A 114 -22.50 -1.40 3.03
C ALA A 114 -21.52 -2.49 3.46
N SER A 115 -20.62 -2.18 4.37
CA SER A 115 -19.66 -3.14 4.91
C SER A 115 -20.32 -4.26 5.71
N GLU A 116 -21.35 -3.96 6.48
CA GLU A 116 -22.15 -4.98 7.18
C GLU A 116 -22.83 -5.95 6.22
N LEU A 117 -23.43 -5.43 5.14
CA LEU A 117 -24.04 -6.25 4.09
C LEU A 117 -23.01 -7.14 3.38
N LEU A 118 -21.81 -6.62 3.13
CA LEU A 118 -20.73 -7.37 2.47
C LEU A 118 -20.02 -8.35 3.40
N ALA A 119 -19.94 -8.05 4.69
CA ALA A 119 -19.36 -8.95 5.69
C ALA A 119 -20.28 -10.16 5.97
N ASN A 120 -21.60 -9.94 5.89
CA ASN A 120 -22.65 -10.95 6.06
C ASN A 120 -23.35 -11.20 4.71
N GLU A 121 -22.56 -11.45 3.66
CA GLU A 121 -23.05 -11.55 2.29
C GLU A 121 -24.20 -12.56 2.17
N SER A 122 -25.42 -12.06 1.95
CA SER A 122 -26.58 -12.91 1.71
C SER A 122 -26.50 -13.56 0.33
N GLU A 123 -27.21 -14.69 0.16
CA GLU A 123 -27.29 -15.36 -1.14
C GLU A 123 -27.83 -14.42 -2.24
N LEU A 124 -28.80 -13.56 -1.89
CA LEU A 124 -29.34 -12.55 -2.80
C LEU A 124 -28.27 -11.55 -3.28
N LEU A 125 -27.43 -11.06 -2.37
CA LEU A 125 -26.34 -10.14 -2.71
C LEU A 125 -25.29 -10.83 -3.57
N SER A 126 -24.87 -12.04 -3.21
CA SER A 126 -23.91 -12.84 -3.97
C SER A 126 -24.38 -13.09 -5.40
N ASN A 127 -25.65 -13.48 -5.56
CA ASN A 127 -26.24 -13.75 -6.87
C ASN A 127 -26.32 -12.47 -7.72
N SER A 128 -26.73 -11.33 -7.13
CA SER A 128 -26.76 -10.04 -7.83
C SER A 128 -25.39 -9.60 -8.30
N ILE A 129 -24.34 -9.77 -7.48
CA ILE A 129 -22.94 -9.49 -7.87
C ILE A 129 -22.54 -10.40 -9.04
N LYS A 130 -22.80 -11.72 -8.96
CA LYS A 130 -22.46 -12.68 -10.02
C LYS A 130 -23.15 -12.36 -11.34
N GLU A 131 -24.40 -11.94 -11.34
CA GLU A 131 -25.13 -11.52 -12.53
C GLU A 131 -24.48 -10.32 -13.20
N ASN A 132 -24.14 -9.29 -12.43
CA ASN A 132 -23.40 -8.13 -12.94
C ASN A 132 -22.04 -8.52 -13.53
N LEU A 133 -21.30 -9.44 -12.90
CA LEU A 133 -20.03 -9.93 -13.41
C LEU A 133 -20.17 -10.70 -14.73
N LYS A 134 -21.24 -11.48 -14.91
CA LYS A 134 -21.56 -12.16 -16.19
C LYS A 134 -21.77 -11.18 -17.34
N LEU A 135 -22.27 -9.98 -17.04
CA LEU A 135 -22.42 -8.88 -18.02
C LEU A 135 -21.08 -8.18 -18.36
N GLY A 136 -19.97 -8.65 -17.79
CA GLY A 136 -18.64 -8.07 -18.00
C GLY A 136 -18.38 -6.78 -17.21
N ILE A 137 -19.23 -6.48 -16.23
CA ILE A 137 -19.05 -5.30 -15.36
C ILE A 137 -17.89 -5.58 -14.38
N PRO A 138 -16.92 -4.66 -14.20
CA PRO A 138 -15.84 -4.84 -13.24
C PRO A 138 -16.35 -5.02 -11.81
N TYR A 139 -15.67 -5.85 -11.00
CA TYR A 139 -16.11 -6.24 -9.66
C TYR A 139 -16.53 -5.07 -8.75
N PRO A 140 -15.79 -3.94 -8.65
CA PRO A 140 -16.21 -2.83 -7.80
C PRO A 140 -17.57 -2.25 -8.22
N LYS A 141 -17.81 -2.12 -9.53
CA LYS A 141 -19.07 -1.61 -10.06
C LYS A 141 -20.20 -2.63 -9.96
N ALA A 142 -19.91 -3.92 -10.15
CA ALA A 142 -20.86 -5.00 -9.95
C ALA A 142 -21.36 -5.02 -8.50
N ARG A 143 -20.46 -4.86 -7.54
CA ARG A 143 -20.76 -4.76 -6.11
C ARG A 143 -21.59 -3.52 -5.76
N GLU A 144 -21.24 -2.35 -6.31
CA GLU A 144 -22.02 -1.12 -6.15
C GLU A 144 -23.44 -1.28 -6.65
N ASN A 145 -23.60 -1.80 -7.87
CA ASN A 145 -24.93 -2.04 -8.46
C ASN A 145 -25.77 -2.98 -7.60
N ALA A 146 -25.19 -4.07 -7.10
CA ALA A 146 -25.86 -5.04 -6.26
C ALA A 146 -26.27 -4.44 -4.91
N LEU A 147 -25.41 -3.67 -4.26
CA LEU A 147 -25.72 -2.97 -3.00
C LEU A 147 -26.84 -1.94 -3.20
N LYS A 148 -26.77 -1.15 -4.27
CA LYS A 148 -27.80 -0.14 -4.60
C LYS A 148 -29.17 -0.79 -4.84
N ALA A 149 -29.20 -1.96 -5.51
CA ALA A 149 -30.44 -2.69 -5.77
C ALA A 149 -31.09 -3.26 -4.48
N ILE A 150 -30.28 -3.69 -3.51
CA ILE A 150 -30.76 -4.40 -2.32
C ILE A 150 -31.01 -3.45 -1.14
N SER A 151 -30.12 -2.49 -0.90
CA SER A 151 -30.12 -1.66 0.31
C SER A 151 -30.40 -0.18 0.06
N LYS A 152 -30.47 0.26 -1.19
CA LYS A 152 -30.55 1.67 -1.61
C LYS A 152 -29.33 2.50 -1.16
N VAL A 153 -28.26 1.87 -0.68
CA VAL A 153 -27.02 2.56 -0.34
C VAL A 153 -26.32 2.96 -1.64
N ASP A 154 -26.17 4.25 -1.85
CA ASP A 154 -25.50 4.81 -3.03
C ASP A 154 -24.02 5.04 -2.69
N LEU A 155 -23.19 4.04 -2.99
CA LEU A 155 -21.76 4.12 -2.77
C LEU A 155 -21.06 4.65 -4.01
N SER A 156 -20.16 5.58 -3.81
CA SER A 156 -19.23 6.01 -4.85
C SER A 156 -18.20 4.91 -5.14
N THR A 157 -17.93 4.63 -6.43
CA THR A 157 -16.83 3.74 -6.86
C THR A 157 -15.48 4.48 -6.99
N THR A 158 -15.33 5.60 -6.33
CA THR A 158 -14.06 6.33 -6.30
C THR A 158 -12.99 5.55 -5.53
N SER A 159 -11.73 5.82 -5.86
CA SER A 159 -10.61 5.00 -5.36
C SER A 159 -10.48 4.95 -3.84
N ASN A 160 -10.76 6.07 -3.15
CA ASN A 160 -10.62 6.09 -1.69
C ASN A 160 -11.86 5.55 -0.99
N ASP A 161 -13.07 5.74 -1.55
CA ASP A 161 -14.28 5.12 -1.00
C ASP A 161 -14.24 3.59 -1.14
N ILE A 162 -13.65 3.05 -2.22
CA ILE A 162 -13.39 1.61 -2.34
C ILE A 162 -12.45 1.13 -1.22
N LEU A 163 -11.38 1.85 -0.93
CA LEU A 163 -10.48 1.53 0.17
C LEU A 163 -11.18 1.67 1.53
N GLY A 164 -11.93 2.75 1.72
CA GLY A 164 -12.72 2.99 2.93
C GLY A 164 -13.70 1.86 3.22
N LEU A 165 -14.41 1.39 2.19
CA LEU A 165 -15.31 0.25 2.28
C LEU A 165 -14.57 -1.04 2.68
N GLU A 166 -13.39 -1.30 2.13
CA GLU A 166 -12.60 -2.46 2.54
C GLU A 166 -12.07 -2.32 3.97
N TYR A 167 -11.67 -1.12 4.43
CA TYR A 167 -11.27 -0.90 5.82
C TYR A 167 -12.42 -1.18 6.77
N THR A 168 -13.60 -0.58 6.54
CA THR A 168 -14.78 -0.78 7.40
C THR A 168 -15.26 -2.22 7.37
N LYS A 169 -15.25 -2.90 6.22
CA LYS A 169 -15.54 -4.33 6.10
C LYS A 169 -14.56 -5.18 6.95
N GLN A 170 -13.27 -4.87 6.91
CA GLN A 170 -12.28 -5.62 7.70
C GLN A 170 -12.39 -5.34 9.20
N LEU A 171 -12.77 -4.13 9.62
CA LEU A 171 -13.08 -3.85 11.02
C LEU A 171 -14.21 -4.74 11.54
N ILE A 172 -15.27 -4.94 10.74
CA ILE A 172 -16.40 -5.82 11.09
C ILE A 172 -15.95 -7.28 11.12
N LEU A 173 -15.34 -7.79 10.03
CA LEU A 173 -14.93 -9.18 9.92
C LEU A 173 -13.94 -9.61 11.01
N GLN A 174 -13.07 -8.72 11.43
CA GLN A 174 -12.06 -8.97 12.46
C GLN A 174 -12.55 -8.56 13.86
N LYS A 175 -13.83 -8.19 14.02
CA LYS A 175 -14.44 -7.79 15.30
C LYS A 175 -13.66 -6.70 16.02
N SER A 176 -13.24 -5.68 15.28
CA SER A 176 -12.41 -4.59 15.79
C SER A 176 -13.20 -3.62 16.64
N SER A 177 -12.58 -3.12 17.72
CA SER A 177 -13.09 -1.99 18.51
C SER A 177 -12.69 -0.62 17.96
N ILE A 178 -11.85 -0.56 16.94
CA ILE A 178 -11.33 0.67 16.33
C ILE A 178 -12.47 1.42 15.63
N LYS A 179 -12.64 2.70 15.95
CA LYS A 179 -13.68 3.56 15.37
C LYS A 179 -13.20 4.15 14.04
N PRO A 180 -13.90 3.91 12.91
CA PRO A 180 -13.57 4.53 11.64
C PRO A 180 -14.09 5.96 11.55
N HIS A 181 -13.30 6.84 10.92
CA HIS A 181 -13.66 8.21 10.61
C HIS A 181 -13.21 8.56 9.19
N THR A 182 -13.97 9.42 8.52
CA THR A 182 -13.63 9.93 7.19
C THR A 182 -13.26 11.40 7.22
N ILE A 183 -12.41 11.79 6.29
CA ILE A 183 -12.13 13.19 5.98
C ILE A 183 -12.39 13.38 4.49
N LYS A 184 -13.23 14.39 4.17
CA LYS A 184 -13.53 14.72 2.78
C LYS A 184 -12.25 15.13 2.04
N ARG A 185 -11.97 14.47 0.95
CA ARG A 185 -10.87 14.85 0.07
C ARG A 185 -11.23 16.14 -0.66
N THR A 186 -10.40 17.14 -0.48
CA THR A 186 -10.48 18.41 -1.18
C THR A 186 -9.26 18.55 -2.07
N GLY A 187 -9.42 19.01 -3.31
CA GLY A 187 -8.32 19.21 -4.27
C GLY A 187 -8.54 18.47 -5.58
N SER A 188 -7.49 18.36 -6.40
CA SER A 188 -7.53 17.69 -7.69
C SER A 188 -8.06 16.25 -7.59
N THR A 189 -8.83 15.85 -8.60
CA THR A 189 -9.23 14.44 -8.73
C THR A 189 -8.00 13.54 -8.67
N TYR A 190 -8.15 12.35 -8.12
CA TYR A 190 -7.07 11.41 -7.83
C TYR A 190 -6.12 11.11 -9.02
N ASN A 191 -6.62 11.25 -10.25
CA ASN A 191 -5.89 11.04 -11.50
C ASN A 191 -5.44 12.33 -12.19
N SER A 192 -5.60 13.51 -11.56
CA SER A 192 -5.11 14.76 -12.15
C SER A 192 -3.58 14.74 -12.21
N LEU A 193 -3.03 14.98 -13.38
CA LEU A 193 -1.60 15.16 -13.62
C LEU A 193 -1.17 16.62 -13.43
N ASP A 194 -2.13 17.52 -13.24
CA ASP A 194 -1.87 18.94 -13.14
C ASP A 194 -1.47 19.35 -11.72
N LEU A 195 -0.44 20.16 -11.62
CA LEU A 195 -0.03 20.85 -10.40
C LEU A 195 -0.82 22.15 -10.26
N VAL A 196 -2.07 22.07 -9.77
CA VAL A 196 -2.94 23.24 -9.62
C VAL A 196 -3.22 23.49 -8.13
N GLY A 197 -3.03 24.72 -7.69
CA GLY A 197 -3.22 25.13 -6.29
C GLY A 197 -2.08 24.64 -5.37
N GLN A 198 -2.35 24.53 -4.07
CA GLN A 198 -1.37 24.08 -3.07
C GLN A 198 -1.49 22.57 -2.75
N ILE A 199 -2.51 21.88 -3.26
CA ILE A 199 -2.78 20.48 -3.02
C ILE A 199 -2.84 19.75 -4.36
N CYS A 200 -1.80 18.96 -4.65
CA CYS A 200 -1.73 18.10 -5.82
C CYS A 200 -1.74 16.61 -5.42
N SER A 201 -1.91 15.73 -6.40
CA SER A 201 -1.84 14.29 -6.18
C SER A 201 -0.39 13.79 -6.11
N ALA A 202 -0.12 12.72 -5.35
CA ALA A 202 1.18 12.06 -5.38
C ALA A 202 1.56 11.57 -6.79
N THR A 203 0.56 11.23 -7.62
CA THR A 203 0.78 10.83 -9.02
C THR A 203 1.32 11.98 -9.84
N ALA A 204 0.74 13.19 -9.72
CA ALA A 204 1.24 14.38 -10.40
C ALA A 204 2.70 14.68 -10.03
N ILE A 205 3.04 14.58 -8.75
CA ILE A 205 4.43 14.77 -8.30
C ILE A 205 5.37 13.74 -8.94
N ARG A 206 4.98 12.45 -8.96
CA ARG A 206 5.81 11.41 -9.56
C ARG A 206 5.99 11.56 -11.07
N GLU A 207 4.94 11.96 -11.79
CA GLU A 207 5.05 12.21 -13.24
C GLU A 207 5.96 13.40 -13.54
N GLN A 208 5.88 14.46 -12.76
CA GLN A 208 6.81 15.57 -12.91
C GLN A 208 8.28 15.13 -12.69
N LEU A 209 8.55 14.32 -11.66
CA LEU A 209 9.89 13.82 -11.39
C LEU A 209 10.47 12.89 -12.47
N LYS A 210 9.63 12.38 -13.40
CA LYS A 210 10.09 11.64 -14.59
C LYS A 210 10.60 12.56 -15.70
N THR A 211 10.02 13.74 -15.84
CA THR A 211 10.22 14.60 -17.02
C THR A 211 11.25 15.69 -16.80
N THR A 212 11.40 16.20 -15.60
CA THR A 212 12.34 17.28 -15.30
C THR A 212 12.98 17.12 -13.93
N LEU A 213 14.28 17.31 -13.85
CA LEU A 213 15.04 17.33 -12.59
C LEU A 213 14.98 18.72 -11.89
N ASP A 214 14.45 19.72 -12.59
CA ASP A 214 14.38 21.12 -12.12
C ASP A 214 12.92 21.49 -11.82
N ILE A 215 12.40 20.95 -10.71
CA ILE A 215 11.00 21.12 -10.36
C ILE A 215 10.85 21.95 -9.10
N ASN A 216 10.09 23.02 -9.22
CA ASN A 216 9.67 23.80 -8.05
C ASN A 216 8.48 23.09 -7.36
N LEU A 217 8.75 22.00 -6.63
CA LEU A 217 7.78 21.28 -5.82
C LEU A 217 7.49 21.93 -4.46
N GLN A 218 8.14 23.05 -4.15
CA GLN A 218 8.13 23.70 -2.85
C GLN A 218 6.70 24.07 -2.38
N ASN A 219 5.82 24.39 -3.34
CA ASN A 219 4.43 24.77 -3.03
C ASN A 219 3.52 23.53 -2.78
N PHE A 220 3.95 22.33 -3.15
CA PHE A 220 3.10 21.13 -3.15
C PHE A 220 3.44 20.12 -2.07
N VAL A 221 4.66 20.22 -1.52
CA VAL A 221 5.13 19.33 -0.46
C VAL A 221 5.64 20.14 0.74
N PRO A 222 5.56 19.61 1.97
CA PRO A 222 6.17 20.25 3.13
C PRO A 222 7.69 20.38 2.98
N LEU A 223 8.27 21.39 3.63
CA LEU A 223 9.71 21.68 3.55
C LEU A 223 10.61 20.47 3.82
N PRO A 224 10.36 19.59 4.82
CA PRO A 224 11.16 18.39 5.01
C PRO A 224 11.11 17.42 3.83
N THR A 225 9.96 17.33 3.14
CA THR A 225 9.83 16.50 1.94
C THR A 225 10.55 17.10 0.76
N TYR A 226 10.46 18.42 0.57
CA TYR A 226 11.16 19.13 -0.50
C TYR A 226 12.67 18.94 -0.39
N ALA A 227 13.25 19.20 0.77
CA ALA A 227 14.69 19.06 1.00
C ALA A 227 15.19 17.64 0.73
N MET A 228 14.43 16.61 1.15
CA MET A 228 14.79 15.22 0.89
C MET A 228 14.68 14.87 -0.59
N LEU A 229 13.64 15.34 -1.30
CA LEU A 229 13.51 15.11 -2.73
C LEU A 229 14.66 15.73 -3.52
N GLU A 230 15.09 16.97 -3.18
CA GLU A 230 16.26 17.58 -3.80
C GLU A 230 17.52 16.74 -3.60
N GLU A 231 17.74 16.23 -2.39
CA GLU A 231 18.88 15.35 -2.08
C GLU A 231 18.83 14.06 -2.88
N LEU A 232 17.68 13.36 -2.88
CA LEU A 232 17.51 12.08 -3.56
C LEU A 232 17.60 12.20 -5.08
N VAL A 233 17.11 13.29 -5.67
CA VAL A 233 17.28 13.60 -7.09
C VAL A 233 18.76 13.82 -7.43
N LYS A 234 19.49 14.63 -6.64
CA LYS A 234 20.94 14.85 -6.83
C LYS A 234 21.76 13.56 -6.73
N LEU A 235 21.32 12.62 -5.88
CA LEU A 235 21.96 11.32 -5.67
C LEU A 235 21.47 10.22 -6.66
N ASP A 236 20.58 10.56 -7.59
CA ASP A 236 19.95 9.61 -8.52
C ASP A 236 19.30 8.42 -7.81
N LYS A 237 18.59 8.70 -6.71
CA LYS A 237 17.88 7.70 -5.87
C LYS A 237 16.38 7.70 -6.05
N ILE A 238 15.87 8.33 -7.10
CA ILE A 238 14.47 8.30 -7.47
C ILE A 238 14.23 7.07 -8.35
N ILE A 239 13.31 6.21 -7.92
CA ILE A 239 13.02 4.93 -8.60
C ILE A 239 11.69 5.01 -9.31
N HIS A 240 11.68 4.59 -10.55
CA HIS A 240 10.50 4.48 -11.40
C HIS A 240 10.20 3.01 -11.67
N ASP A 241 8.94 2.72 -11.92
CA ASP A 241 8.47 1.36 -12.22
C ASP A 241 9.11 0.77 -13.48
N GLU A 242 9.40 1.60 -14.49
CA GLU A 242 10.10 1.21 -15.71
C GLU A 242 11.47 0.58 -15.44
N SER A 243 12.15 1.00 -14.39
CA SER A 243 13.46 0.44 -14.00
C SER A 243 13.43 -1.07 -13.71
N PHE A 244 12.23 -1.63 -13.49
CA PHE A 244 12.05 -3.06 -13.24
C PHE A 244 11.64 -3.85 -14.49
N PHE A 245 11.43 -3.21 -15.64
CA PHE A 245 10.92 -3.84 -16.84
C PHE A 245 11.73 -5.07 -17.27
N GLU A 246 13.05 -4.93 -17.41
CA GLU A 246 13.90 -6.05 -17.88
C GLU A 246 13.95 -7.21 -16.87
N PHE A 247 13.86 -6.95 -15.56
CA PHE A 247 13.80 -8.00 -14.56
C PHE A 247 12.46 -8.77 -14.64
N ILE A 248 11.35 -8.05 -14.83
CA ILE A 248 10.02 -8.64 -15.03
C ILE A 248 10.01 -9.45 -16.31
N ARG A 249 10.50 -8.88 -17.41
CA ARG A 249 10.58 -9.52 -18.72
C ARG A 249 11.43 -10.79 -18.69
N TYR A 250 12.61 -10.72 -18.10
CA TYR A 250 13.48 -11.88 -17.88
C TYR A 250 12.76 -12.99 -17.13
N ASN A 251 12.09 -12.63 -16.02
CA ASN A 251 11.38 -13.61 -15.19
C ASN A 251 10.22 -14.27 -15.95
N ILE A 252 9.48 -13.52 -16.76
CA ILE A 252 8.42 -14.04 -17.63
C ILE A 252 8.98 -15.03 -18.65
N ILE A 253 10.07 -14.68 -19.33
CA ILE A 253 10.65 -15.50 -20.42
C ILE A 253 11.26 -16.80 -19.85
N CYS A 254 11.96 -16.73 -18.74
CA CYS A 254 12.65 -17.89 -18.16
C CYS A 254 11.75 -18.85 -17.41
N ASN A 255 10.57 -18.39 -16.92
CA ASN A 255 9.74 -19.18 -16.01
C ASN A 255 8.30 -19.38 -16.53
N LEU A 256 8.12 -19.59 -17.84
CA LEU A 256 6.78 -19.74 -18.45
C LEU A 256 5.92 -20.78 -17.72
N ASP A 257 6.49 -21.94 -17.38
CA ASP A 257 5.76 -23.03 -16.73
C ASP A 257 5.24 -22.68 -15.33
N ARG A 258 5.90 -21.71 -14.66
CA ARG A 258 5.53 -21.25 -13.32
C ARG A 258 4.63 -20.02 -13.33
N LEU A 259 4.44 -19.37 -14.48
CA LEU A 259 3.58 -18.17 -14.56
C LEU A 259 2.14 -18.47 -14.12
N SER A 260 1.64 -19.69 -14.35
CA SER A 260 0.31 -20.10 -13.91
C SER A 260 0.17 -20.17 -12.39
N ASP A 261 1.27 -20.32 -11.65
CA ASP A 261 1.28 -20.42 -10.18
C ASP A 261 1.34 -19.06 -9.50
N ILE A 262 1.70 -18.02 -10.24
CA ILE A 262 1.74 -16.64 -9.73
C ILE A 262 0.34 -16.17 -9.34
N PHE A 263 0.27 -15.49 -8.21
CA PHE A 263 -0.98 -14.98 -7.68
C PHE A 263 -1.67 -14.03 -8.67
N ASP A 264 -2.97 -14.21 -8.82
CA ASP A 264 -3.87 -13.47 -9.72
C ASP A 264 -3.67 -13.75 -11.24
N VAL A 265 -2.79 -14.68 -11.62
CA VAL A 265 -2.66 -15.16 -13.00
C VAL A 265 -3.65 -16.29 -13.23
N ASN A 266 -4.83 -15.95 -13.75
CA ASN A 266 -5.95 -16.88 -13.95
C ASN A 266 -6.35 -16.99 -15.44
N GLU A 267 -7.19 -17.95 -15.79
CA GLU A 267 -7.91 -18.07 -17.06
C GLU A 267 -6.98 -18.03 -18.31
N GLY A 268 -5.82 -18.67 -18.25
CA GLY A 268 -4.87 -18.68 -19.37
C GLY A 268 -4.11 -17.38 -19.59
N LEU A 269 -4.19 -16.43 -18.65
CA LEU A 269 -3.52 -15.14 -18.71
C LEU A 269 -2.00 -15.28 -18.87
N HIS A 270 -1.38 -16.34 -18.35
CA HIS A 270 0.06 -16.63 -18.49
C HIS A 270 0.50 -16.62 -19.95
N ASN A 271 -0.28 -17.20 -20.86
CA ASN A 271 0.04 -17.21 -22.29
C ASN A 271 0.03 -15.80 -22.92
N LYS A 272 -0.94 -14.97 -22.49
CA LYS A 272 -1.02 -13.57 -22.96
C LYS A 272 0.15 -12.74 -22.42
N ILE A 273 0.51 -12.94 -21.14
CA ILE A 273 1.67 -12.29 -20.50
C ILE A 273 2.94 -12.65 -21.24
N TYR A 274 3.17 -13.94 -21.52
CA TYR A 274 4.35 -14.41 -22.23
C TYR A 274 4.46 -13.81 -23.62
N LYS A 275 3.39 -13.88 -24.43
CA LYS A 275 3.37 -13.30 -25.79
C LYS A 275 3.64 -11.80 -25.77
N ALA A 276 3.04 -11.07 -24.84
CA ALA A 276 3.26 -9.63 -24.71
C ALA A 276 4.71 -9.30 -24.31
N ALA A 277 5.33 -10.09 -23.44
CA ALA A 277 6.72 -9.89 -23.02
C ALA A 277 7.74 -10.05 -24.16
N LEU A 278 7.43 -10.86 -25.18
CA LEU A 278 8.31 -11.04 -26.35
C LEU A 278 8.36 -9.78 -27.24
N THR A 279 7.32 -8.96 -27.27
CA THR A 279 7.17 -7.85 -28.21
C THR A 279 7.20 -6.46 -27.56
N SER A 280 6.96 -6.36 -26.25
CA SER A 280 6.96 -5.07 -25.57
C SER A 280 8.37 -4.55 -25.32
N SER A 281 8.55 -3.24 -25.43
CA SER A 281 9.80 -2.52 -25.21
C SER A 281 9.81 -1.75 -23.88
N THR A 282 8.63 -1.59 -23.26
CA THR A 282 8.45 -0.88 -21.98
C THR A 282 7.48 -1.61 -21.06
N LEU A 283 7.52 -1.31 -19.75
CA LEU A 283 6.57 -1.85 -18.78
C LEU A 283 5.13 -1.41 -19.09
N ASP A 284 4.97 -0.16 -19.56
CA ASP A 284 3.66 0.37 -19.93
C ASP A 284 3.07 -0.35 -21.16
N GLU A 285 3.86 -0.58 -22.21
CA GLU A 285 3.46 -1.38 -23.37
C GLU A 285 3.08 -2.80 -22.95
N LEU A 286 3.90 -3.45 -22.11
CA LEU A 286 3.62 -4.78 -21.59
C LEU A 286 2.28 -4.82 -20.86
N ALA A 287 2.06 -3.91 -19.92
CA ALA A 287 0.82 -3.85 -19.15
C ALA A 287 -0.40 -3.55 -20.02
N SER A 288 -0.26 -2.63 -20.99
CA SER A 288 -1.33 -2.22 -21.91
C SER A 288 -1.72 -3.33 -22.88
N SER A 289 -0.75 -4.10 -23.39
CA SER A 289 -0.99 -5.25 -24.26
C SER A 289 -1.75 -6.39 -23.58
N ILE A 290 -1.57 -6.55 -22.27
CA ILE A 290 -2.25 -7.58 -21.48
C ILE A 290 -3.64 -7.12 -21.04
N LYS A 291 -3.85 -5.82 -20.82
CA LYS A 291 -5.11 -5.22 -20.35
C LYS A 291 -6.33 -5.72 -21.12
N SER A 292 -7.44 -5.88 -20.43
CA SER A 292 -8.75 -6.22 -21.00
C SER A 292 -9.88 -5.67 -20.11
N LYS A 293 -11.15 -5.87 -20.50
CA LYS A 293 -12.30 -5.48 -19.65
C LYS A 293 -12.26 -6.17 -18.29
N ARG A 294 -11.82 -7.43 -18.21
CA ARG A 294 -11.71 -8.21 -16.97
C ARG A 294 -10.47 -7.89 -16.16
N PHE A 295 -9.37 -7.53 -16.81
CA PHE A 295 -8.08 -7.25 -16.21
C PHE A 295 -7.73 -5.78 -16.41
N THR A 296 -8.03 -4.95 -15.41
CA THR A 296 -7.71 -3.52 -15.44
C THR A 296 -6.19 -3.28 -15.43
N TYR A 297 -5.75 -2.13 -15.92
CA TYR A 297 -4.34 -1.75 -15.97
C TYR A 297 -3.64 -1.91 -14.61
N THR A 298 -4.24 -1.40 -13.53
CA THR A 298 -3.67 -1.51 -12.17
C THR A 298 -3.59 -2.97 -11.70
N ARG A 299 -4.56 -3.81 -12.07
CA ARG A 299 -4.51 -5.25 -11.74
C ARG A 299 -3.37 -5.94 -12.48
N ILE A 300 -3.18 -5.64 -13.78
CA ILE A 300 -2.06 -6.18 -14.54
C ILE A 300 -0.72 -5.72 -13.95
N LYS A 301 -0.59 -4.46 -13.58
CA LYS A 301 0.63 -3.99 -12.91
C LYS A 301 0.93 -4.79 -11.63
N ARG A 302 -0.06 -5.04 -10.78
CA ARG A 302 0.14 -5.90 -9.60
C ARG A 302 0.61 -7.30 -9.98
N ILE A 303 0.01 -7.90 -11.00
CA ILE A 303 0.43 -9.23 -11.50
C ILE A 303 1.89 -9.20 -11.97
N LEU A 304 2.31 -8.18 -12.72
CA LEU A 304 3.70 -8.06 -13.18
C LEU A 304 4.68 -7.93 -12.01
N PHE A 305 4.30 -7.20 -10.95
CA PHE A 305 5.13 -7.12 -9.73
C PHE A 305 5.01 -8.38 -8.86
N ASN A 306 3.89 -9.12 -8.88
CA ASN A 306 3.82 -10.46 -8.30
C ASN A 306 4.78 -11.44 -9.01
N ILE A 307 4.92 -11.34 -10.34
CA ILE A 307 5.91 -12.13 -11.11
C ILE A 307 7.32 -11.76 -10.66
N LEU A 308 7.64 -10.47 -10.55
CA LEU A 308 8.94 -10.00 -10.10
C LEU A 308 9.31 -10.51 -8.70
N LEU A 309 8.35 -10.49 -7.79
CA LEU A 309 8.51 -10.92 -6.40
C LEU A 309 8.28 -12.43 -6.23
N GLU A 310 7.84 -13.13 -7.28
CA GLU A 310 7.45 -14.54 -7.28
C GLU A 310 6.42 -14.87 -6.19
N ILE A 311 5.41 -13.99 -6.05
CA ILE A 311 4.30 -14.20 -5.11
C ILE A 311 3.35 -15.24 -5.70
N THR A 312 3.24 -16.40 -5.05
CA THR A 312 2.47 -17.53 -5.57
C THR A 312 1.03 -17.58 -5.05
N LYS A 313 0.18 -18.34 -5.74
CA LYS A 313 -1.19 -18.64 -5.28
C LYS A 313 -1.20 -19.40 -3.96
N SER A 314 -0.27 -20.34 -3.77
CA SER A 314 -0.18 -21.12 -2.53
C SER A 314 0.14 -20.21 -1.33
N ASP A 315 1.10 -19.30 -1.49
CA ASP A 315 1.47 -18.37 -0.42
C ASP A 315 0.33 -17.41 -0.07
N MET A 316 -0.34 -16.88 -1.09
CA MET A 316 -1.48 -15.99 -0.87
C MET A 316 -2.71 -16.70 -0.30
N ASN A 317 -2.89 -18.01 -0.54
CA ASN A 317 -3.95 -18.78 0.08
C ASN A 317 -3.79 -18.85 1.62
N ILE A 318 -2.56 -18.93 2.13
CA ILE A 318 -2.29 -18.86 3.58
C ILE A 318 -2.80 -17.52 4.13
N ILE A 319 -2.47 -16.41 3.45
CA ILE A 319 -2.87 -15.06 3.83
C ILE A 319 -4.40 -14.88 3.76
N ILE A 320 -5.02 -15.32 2.66
CA ILE A 320 -6.45 -15.11 2.41
C ILE A 320 -7.32 -15.92 3.38
N ASN A 321 -6.93 -17.14 3.69
CA ASN A 321 -7.70 -18.03 4.57
C ASN A 321 -7.48 -17.77 6.07
N THR A 322 -6.48 -16.96 6.45
CA THR A 322 -6.27 -16.56 7.84
C THR A 322 -7.12 -15.33 8.16
N THR A 323 -7.93 -15.37 9.22
CA THR A 323 -8.84 -14.26 9.57
C THR A 323 -8.09 -13.00 9.96
N SER A 324 -7.05 -13.13 10.80
CA SER A 324 -6.21 -12.02 11.27
C SER A 324 -4.73 -12.33 10.93
N PRO A 325 -4.28 -12.05 9.69
CA PRO A 325 -3.03 -12.55 9.16
C PRO A 325 -1.80 -11.66 9.50
N ALA A 326 -1.88 -10.76 10.51
CA ALA A 326 -0.72 -9.96 10.91
C ALA A 326 0.40 -10.84 11.47
N PRO A 327 1.60 -10.87 10.84
CA PRO A 327 2.67 -11.76 11.29
C PRO A 327 3.50 -11.16 12.44
N TYR A 328 3.70 -9.86 12.39
CA TYR A 328 4.53 -9.06 13.29
C TYR A 328 4.28 -7.56 13.09
N VAL A 329 4.84 -6.77 13.99
CA VAL A 329 4.94 -5.31 13.88
C VAL A 329 6.38 -4.94 13.55
N ARG A 330 6.62 -4.42 12.36
CA ARG A 330 7.94 -3.94 11.96
C ARG A 330 8.03 -2.41 12.02
N VAL A 331 8.85 -1.91 12.93
CA VAL A 331 9.04 -0.46 13.15
C VAL A 331 9.99 0.10 12.11
N LEU A 332 9.61 1.20 11.45
CA LEU A 332 10.45 1.90 10.46
C LEU A 332 11.01 3.23 11.00
N ALA A 333 10.16 4.05 11.64
CA ALA A 333 10.58 5.33 12.19
C ALA A 333 9.67 5.75 13.34
N PHE A 334 10.19 6.56 14.25
CA PHE A 334 9.44 7.10 15.40
C PHE A 334 10.10 8.36 15.98
N ASN A 335 9.32 9.15 16.74
CA ASN A 335 9.76 10.28 17.55
C ASN A 335 9.62 10.00 19.05
N GLN A 336 9.72 11.02 19.89
CA GLN A 336 9.57 10.88 21.34
C GLN A 336 8.22 10.29 21.75
N LYS A 337 7.09 10.77 21.16
CA LYS A 337 5.76 10.17 21.39
C LYS A 337 5.66 8.75 20.86
N GLY A 338 6.35 8.46 19.76
CA GLY A 338 6.49 7.10 19.23
C GLY A 338 7.19 6.17 20.22
N THR A 339 8.13 6.66 21.03
CA THR A 339 8.74 5.87 22.12
C THR A 339 7.70 5.48 23.19
N GLU A 340 6.76 6.38 23.51
CA GLU A 340 5.65 6.08 24.43
C GLU A 340 4.75 4.99 23.86
N LEU A 341 4.40 5.10 22.57
CA LEU A 341 3.64 4.07 21.84
C LEU A 341 4.37 2.71 21.86
N LEU A 342 5.67 2.68 21.56
CA LEU A 342 6.46 1.45 21.57
C LEU A 342 6.50 0.80 22.97
N ASN A 343 6.57 1.59 24.04
CA ASN A 343 6.54 1.09 25.40
C ASN A 343 5.16 0.51 25.77
N LEU A 344 4.08 1.09 25.27
CA LEU A 344 2.74 0.56 25.43
C LEU A 344 2.57 -0.73 24.61
N MET A 345 2.98 -0.73 23.34
CA MET A 345 2.91 -1.89 22.44
C MET A 345 3.59 -3.13 23.01
N LYS A 346 4.72 -2.98 23.71
CA LYS A 346 5.40 -4.11 24.37
C LYS A 346 4.52 -4.83 25.41
N LYS A 347 3.50 -4.14 25.94
CA LYS A 347 2.58 -4.68 26.95
C LYS A 347 1.27 -5.18 26.35
N THR A 348 0.84 -4.61 25.23
CA THR A 348 -0.51 -4.82 24.67
C THR A 348 -0.50 -5.65 23.39
N SER A 349 0.57 -5.61 22.60
CA SER A 349 0.63 -6.32 21.33
C SER A 349 0.60 -7.83 21.50
N SER A 350 -0.25 -8.51 20.73
CA SER A 350 -0.35 -9.97 20.71
C SER A 350 0.57 -10.61 19.65
N ILE A 351 1.32 -9.79 18.89
CA ILE A 351 2.29 -10.26 17.90
C ILE A 351 3.68 -9.64 18.16
N PRO A 352 4.77 -10.28 17.70
CA PRO A 352 6.12 -9.78 17.98
C PRO A 352 6.40 -8.42 17.34
N ILE A 353 7.20 -7.61 18.03
CA ILE A 353 7.64 -6.28 17.56
C ILE A 353 9.09 -6.38 17.07
N ILE A 354 9.32 -6.05 15.81
CA ILE A 354 10.63 -6.09 15.18
C ILE A 354 11.21 -4.67 15.11
N ASN A 355 12.18 -4.40 15.98
CA ASN A 355 13.01 -3.20 15.92
C ASN A 355 14.34 -3.47 15.19
N LYS A 356 14.82 -4.71 15.22
CA LYS A 356 16.05 -5.13 14.56
C LYS A 356 15.84 -6.46 13.86
N VAL A 357 15.88 -6.44 12.54
CA VAL A 357 15.61 -7.62 11.70
C VAL A 357 16.62 -8.75 11.96
N SER A 358 17.89 -8.41 12.15
CA SER A 358 18.95 -9.41 12.45
C SER A 358 18.78 -10.13 13.81
N ALA A 359 17.90 -9.64 14.68
CA ALA A 359 17.62 -10.26 15.97
C ALA A 359 16.26 -10.99 16.00
N PHE A 360 15.53 -11.00 14.89
CA PHE A 360 14.21 -11.63 14.80
C PHE A 360 14.32 -13.02 14.17
N THR A 361 13.78 -14.01 14.86
CA THR A 361 13.64 -15.38 14.35
C THR A 361 12.14 -15.68 14.18
N PRO A 362 11.66 -15.90 12.94
CA PRO A 362 10.26 -16.27 12.70
C PRO A 362 9.93 -17.64 13.31
N GLU A 363 8.89 -17.70 14.14
CA GLU A 363 8.46 -18.93 14.83
C GLU A 363 7.34 -19.64 14.08
N THR A 364 6.40 -18.89 13.50
CA THR A 364 5.25 -19.44 12.77
C THR A 364 5.47 -19.44 11.26
N GLU A 365 4.71 -20.26 10.53
CA GLU A 365 4.72 -20.28 9.07
C GLU A 365 4.36 -18.92 8.49
N LEU A 366 3.34 -18.25 9.05
CA LEU A 366 2.91 -16.92 8.63
C LEU A 366 4.03 -15.87 8.79
N GLN A 367 4.78 -15.95 9.90
CA GLN A 367 5.91 -15.06 10.13
C GLN A 367 7.04 -15.33 9.14
N ARG A 368 7.41 -16.61 8.91
CA ARG A 368 8.45 -16.98 7.94
C ARG A 368 8.10 -16.54 6.53
N LEU A 369 6.85 -16.76 6.13
CA LEU A 369 6.37 -16.38 4.81
C LEU A 369 6.52 -14.88 4.58
N ASN A 370 5.93 -14.05 5.45
CA ASN A 370 5.98 -12.60 5.31
C ASN A 370 7.41 -12.06 5.42
N PHE A 371 8.20 -12.56 6.36
CA PHE A 371 9.58 -12.14 6.58
C PHE A 371 10.48 -12.39 5.35
N ASN A 372 10.33 -13.56 4.72
CA ASN A 372 11.06 -13.89 3.51
C ASN A 372 10.69 -12.97 2.35
N TYR A 373 9.39 -12.68 2.17
CA TYR A 373 8.95 -11.78 1.12
C TYR A 373 9.35 -10.32 1.38
N ASP A 374 9.28 -9.82 2.62
CA ASP A 374 9.67 -8.46 2.96
C ASP A 374 11.17 -8.22 2.72
N THR A 375 12.02 -9.16 3.16
CA THR A 375 13.47 -9.09 2.93
C THR A 375 13.83 -9.25 1.45
N LYS A 376 13.17 -10.17 0.73
CA LYS A 376 13.32 -10.36 -0.72
C LYS A 376 12.92 -9.09 -1.48
N ALA A 377 11.79 -8.48 -1.12
CA ALA A 377 11.31 -7.25 -1.72
C ALA A 377 12.33 -6.10 -1.55
N THR A 378 12.92 -5.97 -0.38
CA THR A 378 13.98 -4.97 -0.14
C THR A 378 15.22 -5.25 -0.98
N ARG A 379 15.66 -6.49 -1.11
CA ARG A 379 16.80 -6.86 -1.97
C ARG A 379 16.54 -6.51 -3.42
N ILE A 380 15.37 -6.89 -3.95
CA ILE A 380 14.98 -6.61 -5.34
C ILE A 380 14.89 -5.10 -5.58
N TYR A 381 14.29 -4.35 -4.67
CA TYR A 381 14.23 -2.90 -4.76
C TYR A 381 15.64 -2.26 -4.81
N ASN A 382 16.54 -2.75 -3.99
CA ASN A 382 17.91 -2.25 -3.91
C ASN A 382 18.78 -2.64 -5.12
N LEU A 383 18.39 -3.62 -5.95
CA LEU A 383 19.10 -3.88 -7.22
C LEU A 383 19.08 -2.65 -8.12
N ILE A 384 17.95 -1.97 -8.22
CA ILE A 384 17.82 -0.73 -9.01
C ILE A 384 18.54 0.44 -8.36
N ASN A 385 18.42 0.58 -7.05
CA ASN A 385 19.03 1.67 -6.30
C ASN A 385 20.58 1.69 -6.39
N ARG A 386 21.20 0.56 -6.78
CA ARG A 386 22.66 0.42 -6.99
C ARG A 386 23.12 0.81 -8.41
N THR A 387 22.21 0.77 -9.39
CA THR A 387 22.58 1.00 -10.78
C THR A 387 22.75 2.49 -11.12
N SER A 388 22.43 3.38 -10.20
CA SER A 388 22.69 4.81 -10.38
C SER A 388 24.21 5.06 -10.53
N LYS A 389 24.61 5.64 -11.64
CA LYS A 389 26.01 5.79 -12.10
C LYS A 389 26.94 6.55 -11.12
N LYS A 390 26.39 7.16 -10.07
CA LYS A 390 27.15 7.98 -9.09
C LYS A 390 27.39 7.30 -7.75
N ALA A 391 26.81 6.15 -7.48
CA ALA A 391 26.90 5.50 -6.18
C ALA A 391 27.69 4.17 -6.27
N PHE A 392 28.96 4.22 -6.58
CA PHE A 392 29.91 3.21 -6.14
C PHE A 392 30.16 3.42 -4.62
N ASP A 393 29.09 3.55 -3.88
CA ASP A 393 29.17 3.58 -2.43
C ASP A 393 29.18 2.12 -1.96
N LEU A 394 30.35 1.65 -1.51
CA LEU A 394 30.59 0.32 -0.96
C LEU A 394 29.67 -0.04 0.23
N GLY A 395 28.80 0.89 0.66
CA GLY A 395 27.80 0.74 1.72
C GLY A 395 26.39 0.35 1.28
N SER A 396 26.07 0.27 -0.02
CA SER A 396 24.72 -0.15 -0.46
C SER A 396 24.58 -1.68 -0.46
N ASN A 397 24.48 -2.26 0.73
CA ASN A 397 24.16 -3.67 0.87
C ASN A 397 22.72 -3.94 0.42
N LEU A 398 22.49 -4.98 -0.39
CA LEU A 398 21.14 -5.39 -0.79
C LEU A 398 20.29 -5.73 0.43
N ASP A 399 20.89 -6.26 1.47
CA ASP A 399 20.24 -6.67 2.73
C ASP A 399 20.05 -5.52 3.73
N GLN A 400 19.68 -4.32 3.27
CA GLN A 400 19.50 -3.16 4.13
C GLN A 400 18.62 -3.43 5.36
N ASP A 401 17.66 -4.34 5.25
CA ASP A 401 16.76 -4.71 6.33
C ASP A 401 17.49 -5.28 7.56
N TYR A 402 18.61 -5.95 7.35
CA TYR A 402 19.42 -6.53 8.44
C TYR A 402 20.34 -5.52 9.11
N TYR A 403 20.66 -4.42 8.43
CA TYR A 403 21.63 -3.41 8.91
C TYR A 403 20.96 -2.12 9.39
N LYS A 404 19.80 -1.76 8.83
CA LYS A 404 19.08 -0.55 9.23
C LYS A 404 18.24 -0.79 10.49
N SER A 405 18.40 0.07 11.45
CA SER A 405 17.51 0.20 12.62
C SER A 405 16.40 1.20 12.33
N PRO A 406 15.29 1.19 13.08
CA PRO A 406 14.28 2.23 12.99
C PRO A 406 14.86 3.63 13.14
N VAL A 407 14.37 4.56 12.34
CA VAL A 407 14.88 5.95 12.34
C VAL A 407 14.23 6.72 13.49
N PHE A 408 15.04 7.18 14.43
CA PHE A 408 14.57 8.08 15.48
C PHE A 408 14.68 9.54 15.02
N ILE A 409 13.59 10.29 15.10
CA ILE A 409 13.51 11.72 14.78
C ILE A 409 13.32 12.49 16.11
N LYS A 410 14.27 13.37 16.40
CA LYS A 410 14.25 14.23 17.61
C LYS A 410 13.20 15.31 17.50
#